data_6966f082df06c2ac375e8437dbcb95fc
#
_entry.id   6966f082df06c2ac375e8437dbcb95fc
#
_cell.length_a   1.000
_cell.length_b   1.000
_cell.length_c   1.000
_cell.angle_alpha   90.00
_cell.angle_beta   90.00
_cell.angle_gamma   90.00
#
_symmetry.space_group_name_H-M   'P 1'
#
loop_
_entity.id
_entity.type
_entity.pdbx_description
1 polymer ?
#
loop_
_entity_poly.entity_id
_entity_poly.type
_entity_poly.pdbx_seq_one_letter_code
_entity_poly.pdbx_strand_id
1 'polypeptide(L)'
;TAGLNVFGAPGAPGTPSIQYDGSALCISWSPAPANGAAVTYAVSVTGAISRSQTTSDTSLTVPAGGLGPGSHSVSVTVTPSNAAGSGTASSGSHEFTVTGKPLPPSTPGAEATGVNGQIKVTSRSTPVGGNGWSADDLDIEYRVVSGGDVVQDWTSERTFSDLTDGAPYTVQARAVGEDGDDDAASDLVSSGTVTPYGPPSEPSVSCSAQGGGVSCTWTAGATGGRPTTYQGDTSRNEHAPQVEASGTRSFSPGAGNKVTWCVRARNDAGQTSDWECSSATAGPRVAVGTEKSFPIITDLNEAPEARCTQQDVDDTGYPPSVCRRLVIDASGFNPNSTVQCSYQYSEPRGGSWYEESFTVDSDGAARHRFPHRVDVGRVPPSYSITCTQQ
;
A
#
# COMPACT_ATOMS: atom_id res chain seq x y z
N THR A 1 8.41 75.60 -66.75
CA THR A 1 8.64 75.97 -65.30
C THR A 1 8.89 74.72 -64.49
N ALA A 2 10.13 74.45 -64.14
CA ALA A 2 10.45 73.42 -63.17
C ALA A 2 9.91 73.85 -61.83
N GLY A 3 8.92 73.23 -61.26
CA GLY A 3 8.42 73.51 -59.94
C GLY A 3 9.51 73.24 -58.90
N LEU A 4 9.85 74.23 -58.13
CA LEU A 4 10.76 74.08 -56.95
C LEU A 4 10.02 73.29 -55.90
N ASN A 5 10.36 72.03 -55.72
CA ASN A 5 9.83 71.25 -54.58
C ASN A 5 10.57 71.72 -53.32
N VAL A 6 9.91 72.47 -52.41
CA VAL A 6 10.44 72.88 -51.10
C VAL A 6 10.10 71.72 -50.10
N PHE A 7 11.16 71.14 -49.60
CA PHE A 7 11.06 70.14 -48.53
C PHE A 7 11.39 70.76 -47.20
N GLY A 8 10.66 70.36 -46.16
CA GLY A 8 11.00 70.63 -44.78
C GLY A 8 11.51 69.43 -44.05
N ALA A 9 12.23 69.59 -42.95
CA ALA A 9 12.55 68.51 -42.05
C ALA A 9 11.24 67.82 -41.55
N PRO A 10 11.21 66.49 -41.31
CA PRO A 10 10.03 65.81 -40.79
C PRO A 10 9.57 66.35 -39.46
N GLY A 11 8.27 66.26 -39.17
CA GLY A 11 7.75 66.46 -37.82
C GLY A 11 8.16 65.33 -36.86
N ALA A 12 7.80 65.46 -35.61
CA ALA A 12 8.03 64.37 -34.62
C ALA A 12 7.14 63.14 -34.95
N PRO A 13 7.64 61.94 -34.85
CA PRO A 13 6.82 60.71 -34.85
C PRO A 13 6.00 60.65 -33.56
N GLY A 14 5.00 59.75 -33.50
CA GLY A 14 4.31 59.42 -32.26
C GLY A 14 5.26 58.80 -31.24
N THR A 15 4.91 58.93 -29.95
CA THR A 15 5.66 58.29 -28.88
C THR A 15 5.73 56.77 -29.12
N PRO A 16 6.94 56.16 -29.10
CA PRO A 16 7.06 54.72 -29.33
C PRO A 16 6.30 53.93 -28.28
N SER A 17 5.48 52.97 -28.75
CA SER A 17 4.88 51.89 -27.94
C SER A 17 5.86 50.72 -27.97
N ILE A 18 6.15 50.15 -26.79
CA ILE A 18 7.12 49.08 -26.61
C ILE A 18 6.41 47.97 -25.87
N GLN A 19 6.49 46.75 -26.37
CA GLN A 19 5.94 45.52 -25.73
C GLN A 19 7.02 44.47 -25.75
N TYR A 20 7.06 43.64 -24.71
CA TYR A 20 7.88 42.45 -24.62
C TYR A 20 6.97 41.21 -24.83
N ASP A 21 7.31 40.32 -25.77
CA ASP A 21 6.51 39.13 -26.12
C ASP A 21 7.05 37.83 -25.50
N GLY A 22 8.00 37.89 -24.56
CA GLY A 22 8.68 36.74 -23.97
C GLY A 22 10.03 36.45 -24.66
N SER A 23 10.28 36.94 -25.88
CA SER A 23 11.49 36.65 -26.65
C SER A 23 12.12 37.91 -27.24
N ALA A 24 11.33 38.94 -27.58
CA ALA A 24 11.73 40.13 -28.26
C ALA A 24 10.95 41.37 -27.78
N LEU A 25 11.51 42.54 -28.03
CA LEU A 25 10.82 43.83 -27.89
C LEU A 25 10.15 44.16 -29.25
N CYS A 26 8.84 44.30 -29.25
CA CYS A 26 8.03 44.79 -30.36
C CYS A 26 7.83 46.31 -30.19
N ILE A 27 8.48 47.09 -31.04
CA ILE A 27 8.47 48.58 -30.94
C ILE A 27 7.65 49.09 -32.13
N SER A 28 6.74 50.01 -31.91
CA SER A 28 5.94 50.67 -32.96
C SER A 28 5.71 52.15 -32.66
N TRP A 29 5.49 52.97 -33.71
CA TRP A 29 5.21 54.40 -33.58
C TRP A 29 4.33 54.89 -34.70
N SER A 30 3.64 55.99 -34.49
CA SER A 30 2.90 56.66 -35.55
C SER A 30 3.86 57.41 -36.47
N PRO A 31 3.65 57.39 -37.82
CA PRO A 31 4.55 58.05 -38.75
C PRO A 31 4.69 59.56 -38.53
N ALA A 32 5.91 60.04 -38.71
CA ALA A 32 6.21 61.49 -38.68
C ALA A 32 5.62 62.22 -39.92
N PRO A 33 5.09 63.44 -39.77
CA PRO A 33 4.74 64.29 -40.90
C PRO A 33 5.91 64.42 -41.87
N ALA A 34 5.75 64.03 -43.12
CA ALA A 34 6.85 63.89 -44.12
C ALA A 34 7.37 65.19 -44.68
N ASN A 35 6.61 66.28 -44.63
CA ASN A 35 6.92 67.62 -45.10
C ASN A 35 7.50 67.66 -46.55
N GLY A 36 6.94 66.80 -47.41
CA GLY A 36 7.23 66.78 -48.85
C GLY A 36 8.31 65.80 -49.35
N ALA A 37 8.95 65.03 -48.46
CA ALA A 37 9.95 64.02 -48.81
C ALA A 37 9.78 62.74 -47.99
N ALA A 38 10.18 61.60 -48.55
CA ALA A 38 10.13 60.29 -47.86
C ALA A 38 10.92 60.32 -46.55
N VAL A 39 10.38 59.75 -45.49
CA VAL A 39 10.96 59.75 -44.12
C VAL A 39 11.59 58.39 -43.85
N THR A 40 12.77 58.44 -43.27
CA THR A 40 13.44 57.28 -42.62
C THR A 40 13.57 57.55 -41.12
N TYR A 41 13.63 56.53 -40.30
CA TYR A 41 13.70 56.59 -38.87
C TYR A 41 14.99 55.99 -38.37
N ALA A 42 15.80 56.74 -37.65
CA ALA A 42 16.90 56.21 -36.83
C ALA A 42 16.34 55.86 -35.47
N VAL A 43 16.29 54.54 -35.19
CA VAL A 43 15.79 53.99 -33.92
C VAL A 43 16.99 53.64 -33.05
N SER A 44 17.05 54.19 -31.84
CA SER A 44 18.05 53.84 -30.81
C SER A 44 17.35 53.22 -29.60
N VAL A 45 17.75 52.03 -29.25
CA VAL A 45 17.34 51.33 -28.04
C VAL A 45 18.51 51.32 -27.10
N THR A 46 18.27 51.72 -25.83
CA THR A 46 19.28 51.79 -24.78
C THR A 46 18.72 51.22 -23.46
N GLY A 47 19.58 50.87 -22.51
CA GLY A 47 19.22 50.25 -21.25
C GLY A 47 19.68 48.79 -21.21
N ALA A 48 18.81 47.87 -20.87
CA ALA A 48 19.13 46.44 -20.82
C ALA A 48 19.58 45.88 -22.19
N ILE A 49 19.08 46.44 -23.27
CA ILE A 49 19.49 46.13 -24.65
C ILE A 49 20.02 47.41 -25.31
N SER A 50 21.14 47.32 -26.01
CA SER A 50 21.71 48.44 -26.79
C SER A 50 21.70 48.08 -28.27
N ARG A 51 20.91 48.83 -29.09
CA ARG A 51 20.81 48.63 -30.54
C ARG A 51 20.45 49.91 -31.25
N SER A 52 21.03 50.12 -32.42
CA SER A 52 20.65 51.22 -33.32
C SER A 52 20.37 50.66 -34.70
N GLN A 53 19.30 51.11 -35.33
CA GLN A 53 18.89 50.69 -36.67
C GLN A 53 18.17 51.85 -37.39
N THR A 54 18.37 51.93 -38.73
CA THR A 54 17.61 52.84 -39.58
C THR A 54 16.59 52.02 -40.39
N THR A 55 15.36 52.49 -40.44
CA THR A 55 14.26 51.82 -41.19
C THR A 55 13.34 52.87 -41.80
N SER A 56 12.62 52.51 -42.87
CA SER A 56 11.49 53.26 -43.41
C SER A 56 10.15 52.84 -42.82
N ASP A 57 10.13 51.71 -42.07
CA ASP A 57 8.96 51.18 -41.42
C ASP A 57 8.66 51.93 -40.11
N THR A 58 7.44 51.81 -39.63
CA THR A 58 6.99 52.39 -38.35
C THR A 58 6.97 51.38 -37.22
N SER A 59 7.72 50.28 -37.37
CA SER A 59 7.90 49.24 -36.39
C SER A 59 9.30 48.64 -36.47
N LEU A 60 9.74 48.06 -35.35
CA LEU A 60 11.02 47.34 -35.24
C LEU A 60 10.90 46.24 -34.18
N THR A 61 11.36 45.06 -34.52
CA THR A 61 11.50 43.96 -33.54
C THR A 61 12.98 43.85 -33.16
N VAL A 62 13.24 43.82 -31.85
CA VAL A 62 14.58 43.73 -31.24
C VAL A 62 14.63 42.46 -30.39
N PRO A 63 15.40 41.41 -30.79
CA PRO A 63 15.57 40.24 -29.95
C PRO A 63 16.11 40.60 -28.55
N ALA A 64 15.50 40.05 -27.54
CA ALA A 64 15.87 40.20 -26.15
C ALA A 64 16.74 39.05 -25.59
N GLY A 65 17.18 38.14 -26.49
CA GLY A 65 17.98 36.97 -26.11
C GLY A 65 19.29 37.36 -25.41
N GLY A 66 19.66 36.61 -24.36
CA GLY A 66 20.90 36.85 -23.58
C GLY A 66 20.70 37.69 -22.34
N LEU A 67 19.50 38.21 -22.06
CA LEU A 67 19.17 38.81 -20.77
C LEU A 67 18.99 37.71 -19.72
N GLY A 68 19.55 37.88 -18.55
CA GLY A 68 19.29 37.01 -17.42
C GLY A 68 17.88 37.23 -16.84
N PRO A 69 17.39 36.31 -16.00
CA PRO A 69 16.11 36.48 -15.33
C PRO A 69 16.08 37.72 -14.44
N GLY A 70 14.93 38.38 -14.38
CA GLY A 70 14.70 39.56 -13.54
C GLY A 70 14.05 40.71 -14.30
N SER A 71 13.87 41.85 -13.62
CA SER A 71 13.30 43.05 -14.18
C SER A 71 14.34 43.83 -14.99
N HIS A 72 13.93 44.27 -16.16
CA HIS A 72 14.75 45.03 -17.10
C HIS A 72 14.01 46.29 -17.55
N SER A 73 14.76 47.30 -17.95
CA SER A 73 14.18 48.48 -18.54
C SER A 73 14.92 48.88 -19.84
N VAL A 74 14.18 49.38 -20.78
CA VAL A 74 14.70 49.93 -22.05
C VAL A 74 14.11 51.31 -22.32
N SER A 75 14.90 52.17 -22.97
CA SER A 75 14.44 53.40 -23.55
C SER A 75 14.63 53.37 -25.05
N VAL A 76 13.63 53.83 -25.81
CA VAL A 76 13.64 53.86 -27.25
C VAL A 76 13.50 55.31 -27.72
N THR A 77 14.39 55.72 -28.59
CA THR A 77 14.34 57.03 -29.22
C THR A 77 14.23 56.82 -30.74
N VAL A 78 13.23 57.46 -31.34
CA VAL A 78 12.95 57.44 -32.79
C VAL A 78 13.17 58.83 -33.36
N THR A 79 14.20 58.98 -34.20
CA THR A 79 14.56 60.26 -34.87
C THR A 79 14.21 60.17 -36.35
N PRO A 80 13.23 60.92 -36.86
CA PRO A 80 12.87 60.93 -38.26
C PRO A 80 13.86 61.80 -39.04
N SER A 81 14.14 61.43 -40.30
CA SER A 81 14.92 62.20 -41.23
C SER A 81 14.44 62.09 -42.67
N ASN A 82 14.62 63.13 -43.47
CA ASN A 82 14.36 63.14 -44.90
C ASN A 82 15.46 63.92 -45.63
N ALA A 83 15.30 64.21 -46.93
CA ALA A 83 16.27 64.92 -47.72
C ALA A 83 16.55 66.37 -47.25
N ALA A 84 15.68 66.98 -46.44
CA ALA A 84 15.86 68.32 -45.86
C ALA A 84 16.59 68.30 -44.49
N GLY A 85 16.77 67.12 -43.89
CA GLY A 85 17.46 66.99 -42.62
C GLY A 85 16.67 66.14 -41.60
N SER A 86 17.17 66.15 -40.33
CA SER A 86 16.56 65.43 -39.20
C SER A 86 15.43 66.24 -38.57
N GLY A 87 14.35 65.57 -38.21
CA GLY A 87 13.25 66.11 -37.42
C GLY A 87 13.42 65.92 -35.92
N THR A 88 12.40 66.34 -35.16
CA THR A 88 12.37 66.17 -33.71
C THR A 88 12.19 64.68 -33.33
N ALA A 89 13.00 64.16 -32.47
CA ALA A 89 12.89 62.80 -31.94
C ALA A 89 11.73 62.65 -30.96
N SER A 90 11.16 61.44 -30.89
CA SER A 90 10.27 61.01 -29.82
C SER A 90 10.89 59.82 -29.05
N SER A 91 10.61 59.75 -27.76
CA SER A 91 11.14 58.68 -26.91
C SER A 91 10.06 58.09 -26.03
N GLY A 92 10.23 56.78 -25.74
CA GLY A 92 9.42 56.02 -24.81
C GLY A 92 10.32 55.08 -23.98
N SER A 93 9.83 54.65 -22.86
CA SER A 93 10.48 53.64 -22.01
C SER A 93 9.51 52.52 -21.65
N HIS A 94 10.05 51.35 -21.40
CA HIS A 94 9.28 50.17 -21.02
C HIS A 94 10.06 49.33 -20.04
N GLU A 95 9.37 48.85 -18.97
CA GLU A 95 9.90 47.87 -18.02
C GLU A 95 9.26 46.54 -18.35
N PHE A 96 10.05 45.47 -18.30
CA PHE A 96 9.60 44.12 -18.56
C PHE A 96 10.39 43.13 -17.72
N THR A 97 9.82 41.97 -17.51
CA THR A 97 10.44 40.88 -16.71
C THR A 97 10.79 39.71 -17.62
N VAL A 98 12.02 39.22 -17.50
CA VAL A 98 12.46 37.94 -18.11
C VAL A 98 12.35 36.89 -17.01
N THR A 99 11.55 35.86 -17.26
CA THR A 99 11.42 34.74 -16.35
C THR A 99 12.47 33.70 -16.66
N GLY A 100 13.07 33.12 -15.62
CA GLY A 100 13.96 31.96 -15.69
C GLY A 100 13.36 30.80 -14.94
N LYS A 101 14.17 29.75 -14.71
CA LYS A 101 13.79 28.65 -13.84
C LYS A 101 13.43 29.14 -12.45
N PRO A 102 12.25 28.83 -11.86
CA PRO A 102 11.89 29.22 -10.51
C PRO A 102 12.92 28.75 -9.47
N LEU A 103 13.03 29.46 -8.35
CA LEU A 103 13.86 29.02 -7.25
C LEU A 103 13.20 27.86 -6.52
N PRO A 104 13.99 26.90 -5.95
CA PRO A 104 13.46 25.81 -5.15
C PRO A 104 12.62 26.35 -3.99
N PRO A 105 11.46 25.73 -3.67
CA PRO A 105 10.67 26.13 -2.52
C PRO A 105 11.32 25.69 -1.21
N SER A 106 10.74 26.10 -0.07
CA SER A 106 11.20 25.60 1.23
C SER A 106 10.92 24.09 1.35
N THR A 107 11.78 23.39 2.10
CA THR A 107 11.67 21.94 2.33
C THR A 107 10.34 21.57 3.00
N PRO A 108 9.57 20.60 2.47
CA PRO A 108 8.34 20.14 3.10
C PRO A 108 8.62 19.32 4.35
N GLY A 109 7.74 19.39 5.33
CA GLY A 109 7.63 18.40 6.40
C GLY A 109 6.58 17.37 6.02
N ALA A 110 6.78 16.12 6.41
CA ALA A 110 5.81 15.05 6.19
C ALA A 110 5.72 14.15 7.42
N GLU A 111 4.52 13.66 7.73
CA GLU A 111 4.27 12.72 8.81
C GLU A 111 3.20 11.68 8.43
N ALA A 112 3.22 10.53 9.11
CA ALA A 112 2.13 9.55 9.03
C ALA A 112 0.90 10.07 9.78
N THR A 113 -0.28 9.85 9.21
CA THR A 113 -1.55 10.32 9.80
C THR A 113 -2.10 9.39 10.88
N GLY A 114 -1.58 8.17 10.97
CA GLY A 114 -2.16 7.12 11.81
C GLY A 114 -3.33 6.39 11.13
N VAL A 115 -3.56 6.65 9.84
CA VAL A 115 -4.49 5.92 8.98
C VAL A 115 -3.66 5.01 8.07
N ASN A 116 -4.13 3.77 7.85
CA ASN A 116 -3.44 2.81 7.02
C ASN A 116 -3.14 3.40 5.64
N GLY A 117 -1.89 3.26 5.22
CA GLY A 117 -1.41 3.70 3.92
C GLY A 117 -1.41 5.22 3.70
N GLN A 118 -1.46 6.05 4.76
CA GLN A 118 -1.62 7.49 4.57
C GLN A 118 -0.53 8.32 5.25
N ILE A 119 0.01 9.29 4.49
CA ILE A 119 0.90 10.36 4.98
C ILE A 119 0.34 11.72 4.61
N LYS A 120 0.77 12.77 5.31
CA LYS A 120 0.42 14.15 4.98
C LYS A 120 1.61 15.09 5.05
N VAL A 121 1.57 16.16 4.27
CA VAL A 121 2.50 17.31 4.39
C VAL A 121 2.08 18.16 5.59
N THR A 122 2.97 18.26 6.59
CA THR A 122 2.74 19.02 7.84
C THR A 122 3.31 20.42 7.77
N SER A 123 4.51 20.57 7.21
CA SER A 123 5.11 21.85 6.90
C SER A 123 5.01 22.08 5.40
N ARG A 124 4.10 22.99 5.03
CA ARG A 124 3.90 23.34 3.62
C ARG A 124 5.15 24.02 3.07
N SER A 125 5.61 23.59 1.90
CA SER A 125 6.60 24.34 1.15
C SER A 125 6.05 25.71 0.77
N THR A 126 6.89 26.72 0.87
CA THR A 126 6.56 28.08 0.45
C THR A 126 7.34 28.42 -0.81
N PRO A 127 6.67 29.03 -1.80
CA PRO A 127 7.38 29.53 -2.98
C PRO A 127 8.39 30.58 -2.58
N VAL A 128 9.48 30.66 -3.34
CA VAL A 128 10.52 31.67 -3.15
C VAL A 128 10.57 32.51 -4.42
N GLY A 129 10.27 33.82 -4.29
CA GLY A 129 10.37 34.78 -5.39
C GLY A 129 11.82 34.93 -5.85
N GLY A 130 12.01 35.19 -7.14
CA GLY A 130 13.30 35.36 -7.77
C GLY A 130 13.31 34.86 -9.21
N ASN A 131 14.38 35.07 -9.94
CA ASN A 131 14.50 34.71 -11.35
C ASN A 131 13.33 35.21 -12.22
N GLY A 132 12.80 36.41 -11.88
CA GLY A 132 11.69 37.03 -12.60
C GLY A 132 10.31 36.59 -12.15
N TRP A 133 10.20 35.73 -11.14
CA TRP A 133 8.94 35.28 -10.55
C TRP A 133 8.65 36.02 -9.25
N SER A 134 7.42 36.44 -9.04
CA SER A 134 6.91 36.72 -7.69
C SER A 134 6.59 35.42 -6.99
N ALA A 135 6.67 35.35 -5.66
CA ALA A 135 6.25 34.19 -4.90
C ALA A 135 4.75 33.87 -5.07
N ASP A 136 3.96 34.93 -5.36
CA ASP A 136 2.50 34.77 -5.55
C ASP A 136 2.12 34.17 -6.94
N ASP A 137 3.07 34.20 -7.89
CA ASP A 137 2.88 33.65 -9.24
C ASP A 137 3.37 32.19 -9.35
N LEU A 138 3.72 31.57 -8.23
CA LEU A 138 4.25 30.20 -8.18
C LEU A 138 3.35 29.29 -7.38
N ASP A 139 3.00 28.16 -7.98
CA ASP A 139 2.33 27.05 -7.32
C ASP A 139 3.34 26.03 -6.78
N ILE A 140 2.95 25.32 -5.73
CA ILE A 140 3.72 24.22 -5.15
C ILE A 140 3.06 22.89 -5.44
N GLU A 141 3.82 22.03 -6.06
CA GLU A 141 3.43 20.64 -6.29
C GLU A 141 4.25 19.68 -5.44
N TYR A 142 3.61 18.60 -5.06
CA TYR A 142 4.19 17.50 -4.26
C TYR A 142 4.07 16.18 -4.99
N ARG A 143 5.03 15.29 -4.78
CA ARG A 143 4.96 13.89 -5.18
C ARG A 143 5.54 13.00 -4.11
N VAL A 144 5.20 11.69 -4.16
CA VAL A 144 5.73 10.68 -3.23
C VAL A 144 6.67 9.74 -3.96
N VAL A 145 7.83 9.52 -3.37
CA VAL A 145 8.85 8.59 -3.88
C VAL A 145 9.24 7.57 -2.82
N SER A 146 9.62 6.36 -3.26
CA SER A 146 10.18 5.30 -2.42
C SER A 146 11.34 4.62 -3.13
N GLY A 147 12.51 4.55 -2.46
CA GLY A 147 13.70 3.95 -3.05
C GLY A 147 14.23 4.63 -4.32
N GLY A 148 13.75 5.84 -4.63
CA GLY A 148 14.07 6.60 -5.85
C GLY A 148 12.98 6.52 -6.93
N ASP A 149 12.04 5.60 -6.82
CA ASP A 149 10.93 5.43 -7.75
C ASP A 149 9.74 6.34 -7.37
N VAL A 150 9.07 6.90 -8.37
CA VAL A 150 7.84 7.69 -8.17
C VAL A 150 6.69 6.74 -7.87
N VAL A 151 6.05 6.93 -6.72
CA VAL A 151 4.89 6.14 -6.26
C VAL A 151 3.58 6.89 -6.54
N GLN A 152 3.58 8.20 -6.31
CA GLN A 152 2.48 9.09 -6.68
C GLN A 152 3.06 10.34 -7.32
N ASP A 153 2.48 10.72 -8.45
CA ASP A 153 2.98 11.80 -9.29
C ASP A 153 2.58 13.18 -8.75
N TRP A 154 3.01 14.24 -9.45
CA TRP A 154 2.84 15.62 -9.04
C TRP A 154 1.38 16.01 -8.81
N THR A 155 1.11 16.66 -7.70
CA THR A 155 -0.21 17.18 -7.32
C THR A 155 -0.05 18.36 -6.34
N SER A 156 -1.06 19.22 -6.29
CA SER A 156 -1.18 20.24 -5.24
C SER A 156 -1.74 19.70 -3.91
N GLU A 157 -2.21 18.44 -3.91
CA GLU A 157 -2.72 17.77 -2.72
C GLU A 157 -1.60 17.55 -1.69
N ARG A 158 -1.99 17.56 -0.42
CA ARG A 158 -1.06 17.41 0.71
C ARG A 158 -1.26 16.15 1.52
N THR A 159 -2.21 15.32 1.14
CA THR A 159 -2.49 14.03 1.77
C THR A 159 -2.39 12.95 0.70
N PHE A 160 -1.59 11.94 0.98
CA PHE A 160 -1.32 10.84 0.08
C PHE A 160 -1.81 9.55 0.72
N SER A 161 -2.63 8.79 0.01
CA SER A 161 -3.25 7.54 0.46
C SER A 161 -2.75 6.34 -0.38
N ASP A 162 -3.23 5.14 -0.08
CA ASP A 162 -2.92 3.91 -0.81
C ASP A 162 -1.42 3.54 -0.82
N LEU A 163 -0.69 3.99 0.20
CA LEU A 163 0.69 3.62 0.44
C LEU A 163 0.76 2.31 1.25
N THR A 164 1.89 1.64 1.20
CA THR A 164 2.12 0.43 2.00
C THR A 164 2.57 0.79 3.40
N ASP A 165 1.84 0.35 4.41
CA ASP A 165 2.23 0.52 5.81
C ASP A 165 3.57 -0.14 6.11
N GLY A 166 4.41 0.55 6.90
CA GLY A 166 5.75 0.08 7.24
C GLY A 166 6.82 0.32 6.17
N ALA A 167 6.46 0.74 4.96
CA ALA A 167 7.42 1.10 3.92
C ALA A 167 7.89 2.57 4.05
N PRO A 168 9.15 2.88 3.74
CA PRO A 168 9.68 4.24 3.81
C PRO A 168 9.35 5.04 2.55
N TYR A 169 8.88 6.27 2.73
CA TYR A 169 8.58 7.23 1.67
C TYR A 169 9.24 8.58 1.94
N THR A 170 9.40 9.36 0.88
CA THR A 170 9.85 10.75 0.92
C THR A 170 8.90 11.59 0.09
N VAL A 171 8.48 12.75 0.61
CA VAL A 171 7.70 13.72 -0.15
C VAL A 171 8.68 14.69 -0.80
N GLN A 172 8.57 14.86 -2.11
CA GLN A 172 9.30 15.86 -2.87
C GLN A 172 8.38 17.03 -3.20
N ALA A 173 8.93 18.22 -3.24
CA ALA A 173 8.22 19.44 -3.64
C ALA A 173 9.00 20.18 -4.72
N ARG A 174 8.26 20.86 -5.62
CA ARG A 174 8.77 21.80 -6.60
C ARG A 174 7.88 23.03 -6.69
N ALA A 175 8.43 24.13 -7.16
CA ALA A 175 7.67 25.32 -7.55
C ALA A 175 7.48 25.31 -9.09
N VAL A 176 6.29 25.64 -9.55
CA VAL A 176 5.92 25.77 -10.96
C VAL A 176 5.25 27.12 -11.18
N GLY A 177 5.37 27.71 -12.38
CA GLY A 177 4.58 28.87 -12.75
C GLY A 177 3.10 28.53 -12.91
N GLU A 178 2.21 29.51 -12.86
CA GLU A 178 0.75 29.31 -12.97
C GLU A 178 0.32 28.55 -14.24
N ASP A 179 1.10 28.59 -15.31
CA ASP A 179 0.81 27.89 -16.55
C ASP A 179 1.10 26.38 -16.51
N GLY A 180 1.69 25.89 -15.41
CA GLY A 180 1.96 24.46 -15.20
C GLY A 180 2.96 23.84 -16.16
N ASP A 181 3.83 24.66 -16.79
CA ASP A 181 4.84 24.17 -17.71
C ASP A 181 5.95 23.43 -16.93
N ASP A 182 6.04 22.11 -17.16
CA ASP A 182 7.04 21.25 -16.53
C ASP A 182 8.49 21.66 -16.85
N ASP A 183 8.73 22.27 -18.00
CA ASP A 183 10.05 22.76 -18.42
C ASP A 183 10.50 23.98 -17.60
N ALA A 184 9.56 24.68 -16.93
CA ALA A 184 9.81 25.82 -16.05
C ALA A 184 9.79 25.48 -14.55
N ALA A 185 9.76 24.20 -14.17
CA ALA A 185 9.74 23.80 -12.77
C ALA A 185 11.09 24.01 -12.07
N SER A 186 11.06 24.35 -10.78
CA SER A 186 12.25 24.50 -9.92
C SER A 186 13.02 23.20 -9.73
N ASP A 187 14.22 23.29 -9.13
CA ASP A 187 14.87 22.13 -8.53
C ASP A 187 14.04 21.59 -7.36
N LEU A 188 14.20 20.28 -7.11
CA LEU A 188 13.42 19.56 -6.11
C LEU A 188 13.95 19.80 -4.70
N VAL A 189 13.06 19.86 -3.74
CA VAL A 189 13.36 19.71 -2.31
C VAL A 189 12.64 18.48 -1.77
N SER A 190 13.21 17.84 -0.75
CA SER A 190 12.69 16.58 -0.23
C SER A 190 12.49 16.64 1.28
N SER A 191 11.41 16.07 1.78
CA SER A 191 11.21 15.85 3.21
C SER A 191 12.22 14.82 3.77
N GLY A 192 12.26 14.68 5.08
CA GLY A 192 12.78 13.47 5.72
C GLY A 192 11.94 12.24 5.33
N THR A 193 12.48 11.06 5.65
CA THR A 193 11.75 9.81 5.44
C THR A 193 10.55 9.72 6.38
N VAL A 194 9.41 9.32 5.85
CA VAL A 194 8.16 9.07 6.58
C VAL A 194 7.68 7.65 6.28
N THR A 195 7.17 6.99 7.32
CA THR A 195 6.66 5.61 7.22
C THR A 195 5.19 5.62 7.62
N PRO A 196 4.24 5.37 6.70
CA PRO A 196 2.83 5.30 7.04
C PRO A 196 2.56 4.14 7.98
N TYR A 197 1.57 4.29 8.83
CA TYR A 197 1.07 3.24 9.72
C TYR A 197 -0.38 3.52 10.08
N GLY A 198 -1.07 2.47 10.48
CA GLY A 198 -2.43 2.58 10.99
C GLY A 198 -2.76 1.50 12.01
N PRO A 199 -4.04 1.34 12.36
CA PRO A 199 -4.48 0.28 13.25
C PRO A 199 -4.09 -1.10 12.70
N PRO A 200 -3.66 -2.03 13.56
CA PRO A 200 -3.48 -3.41 13.15
C PRO A 200 -4.83 -4.02 12.76
N SER A 201 -4.83 -5.00 11.87
CA SER A 201 -6.03 -5.74 11.53
C SER A 201 -6.40 -6.76 12.63
N GLU A 202 -7.66 -7.19 12.64
CA GLU A 202 -8.15 -8.20 13.56
C GLU A 202 -7.38 -9.51 13.40
N PRO A 203 -7.02 -10.20 14.51
CA PRO A 203 -6.56 -11.57 14.47
C PRO A 203 -7.65 -12.51 13.98
N SER A 204 -7.29 -13.69 13.50
CA SER A 204 -8.26 -14.75 13.21
C SER A 204 -8.40 -15.65 14.43
N VAL A 205 -9.62 -15.93 14.88
CA VAL A 205 -9.91 -16.78 16.05
C VAL A 205 -10.87 -17.91 15.69
N SER A 206 -10.58 -19.13 16.12
CA SER A 206 -11.45 -20.29 15.92
C SER A 206 -11.50 -21.15 17.16
N CYS A 207 -12.70 -21.51 17.63
CA CYS A 207 -12.92 -22.39 18.77
C CYS A 207 -13.67 -23.66 18.33
N SER A 208 -13.26 -24.81 18.86
CA SER A 208 -13.90 -26.10 18.65
C SER A 208 -14.13 -26.83 19.98
N ALA A 209 -15.19 -27.64 20.01
CA ALA A 209 -15.45 -28.52 21.15
C ALA A 209 -14.47 -29.69 21.15
N GLN A 210 -13.95 -30.02 22.32
CA GLN A 210 -13.09 -31.18 22.52
C GLN A 210 -13.53 -31.89 23.80
N GLY A 211 -14.33 -32.94 23.70
CA GLY A 211 -14.78 -33.85 24.76
C GLY A 211 -14.79 -33.26 26.17
N GLY A 212 -15.83 -32.56 26.59
CA GLY A 212 -15.92 -31.89 27.90
C GLY A 212 -15.13 -30.60 28.02
N GLY A 213 -14.41 -30.20 26.99
CA GLY A 213 -13.63 -28.94 26.90
C GLY A 213 -13.89 -28.18 25.62
N VAL A 214 -13.20 -27.06 25.48
CA VAL A 214 -13.15 -26.23 24.27
C VAL A 214 -11.70 -25.85 24.00
N SER A 215 -11.25 -26.01 22.78
CA SER A 215 -9.96 -25.53 22.32
C SER A 215 -10.15 -24.35 21.36
N CYS A 216 -9.44 -23.26 21.59
CA CYS A 216 -9.46 -22.07 20.76
C CYS A 216 -8.06 -21.81 20.20
N THR A 217 -7.97 -21.58 18.91
CA THR A 217 -6.74 -21.19 18.19
C THR A 217 -6.88 -19.79 17.66
N TRP A 218 -5.77 -19.08 17.53
CA TRP A 218 -5.74 -17.77 16.90
C TRP A 218 -4.44 -17.56 16.11
N THR A 219 -4.51 -16.67 15.14
CA THR A 219 -3.37 -16.21 14.35
C THR A 219 -3.44 -14.69 14.17
N ALA A 220 -2.26 -14.06 14.11
CA ALA A 220 -2.14 -12.63 13.92
C ALA A 220 -2.73 -12.17 12.59
N GLY A 221 -3.30 -10.97 12.58
CA GLY A 221 -3.57 -10.18 11.39
C GLY A 221 -2.38 -9.30 10.98
N ALA A 222 -2.59 -8.38 10.04
CA ALA A 222 -1.57 -7.41 9.64
C ALA A 222 -1.28 -6.42 10.78
N THR A 223 -0.01 -6.01 10.90
CA THR A 223 0.45 -5.15 12.00
C THR A 223 0.12 -3.67 11.83
N GLY A 224 -0.33 -3.26 10.64
CA GLY A 224 -0.51 -1.85 10.30
C GLY A 224 0.81 -1.07 10.23
N GLY A 225 1.92 -1.76 9.93
CA GLY A 225 3.24 -1.13 9.73
C GLY A 225 4.03 -0.82 11.01
N ARG A 226 3.56 -1.26 12.20
CA ARG A 226 4.22 -1.03 13.49
C ARG A 226 4.33 -2.28 14.34
N PRO A 227 5.32 -2.35 15.27
CA PRO A 227 5.38 -3.41 16.27
C PRO A 227 4.05 -3.57 17.00
N THR A 228 3.55 -4.81 17.06
CA THR A 228 2.20 -5.11 17.54
C THR A 228 2.25 -6.19 18.61
N THR A 229 1.46 -6.01 19.66
CA THR A 229 1.21 -6.96 20.74
C THR A 229 -0.24 -7.45 20.68
N TYR A 230 -0.53 -8.60 21.30
CA TYR A 230 -1.85 -9.21 21.28
C TYR A 230 -2.38 -9.37 22.70
N GLN A 231 -3.69 -9.22 22.84
CA GLN A 231 -4.39 -9.41 24.11
C GLN A 231 -5.49 -10.46 23.92
N GLY A 232 -5.64 -11.39 24.84
CA GLY A 232 -6.64 -12.45 24.76
C GLY A 232 -7.46 -12.55 26.05
N ASP A 233 -8.80 -12.60 25.91
CA ASP A 233 -9.72 -12.70 27.05
C ASP A 233 -11.05 -13.36 26.64
N THR A 234 -11.81 -13.80 27.64
CA THR A 234 -13.16 -14.35 27.48
C THR A 234 -14.26 -13.28 27.56
N SER A 235 -13.94 -12.07 28.02
CA SER A 235 -14.89 -10.99 28.33
C SER A 235 -14.55 -9.65 27.66
N ARG A 236 -13.59 -9.60 26.75
CA ARG A 236 -13.14 -8.39 26.03
C ARG A 236 -12.68 -7.28 26.98
N ASN A 237 -11.96 -7.64 28.04
CA ASN A 237 -11.45 -6.71 29.03
C ASN A 237 -10.31 -5.86 28.43
N GLU A 238 -10.33 -4.55 28.62
CA GLU A 238 -9.27 -3.66 28.17
C GLU A 238 -7.90 -3.94 28.81
N HIS A 239 -7.90 -4.53 30.00
CA HIS A 239 -6.71 -4.97 30.72
C HIS A 239 -6.44 -6.48 30.54
N ALA A 240 -6.95 -7.06 29.46
CA ALA A 240 -6.73 -8.47 29.14
C ALA A 240 -5.22 -8.81 29.10
N PRO A 241 -4.83 -10.00 29.54
CA PRO A 241 -3.44 -10.42 29.49
C PRO A 241 -2.92 -10.48 28.06
N GLN A 242 -1.62 -10.24 27.90
CA GLN A 242 -0.95 -10.43 26.63
C GLN A 242 -0.89 -11.92 26.29
N VAL A 243 -1.02 -12.19 25.00
CA VAL A 243 -0.86 -13.51 24.39
C VAL A 243 0.12 -13.41 23.22
N GLU A 244 0.64 -14.54 22.76
CA GLU A 244 1.48 -14.60 21.58
C GLU A 244 0.68 -14.21 20.32
N ALA A 245 1.38 -13.87 19.23
CA ALA A 245 0.79 -13.52 17.94
C ALA A 245 -0.08 -14.66 17.36
N SER A 246 0.25 -15.89 17.68
CA SER A 246 -0.54 -17.08 17.38
C SER A 246 -0.46 -18.08 18.51
N GLY A 247 -1.47 -18.89 18.70
CA GLY A 247 -1.46 -19.86 19.78
C GLY A 247 -2.72 -20.70 19.87
N THR A 248 -2.73 -21.53 20.90
CA THR A 248 -3.87 -22.38 21.27
C THR A 248 -4.14 -22.23 22.77
N ARG A 249 -5.40 -22.15 23.15
CA ARG A 249 -5.83 -22.15 24.54
C ARG A 249 -6.96 -23.12 24.75
N SER A 250 -6.79 -24.02 25.72
CA SER A 250 -7.79 -25.00 26.11
C SER A 250 -8.53 -24.55 27.37
N PHE A 251 -9.82 -24.84 27.40
CA PHE A 251 -10.73 -24.56 28.50
C PHE A 251 -11.48 -25.83 28.90
N SER A 252 -11.76 -26.00 30.17
CA SER A 252 -12.53 -27.13 30.75
C SER A 252 -13.78 -26.64 31.46
N PRO A 253 -14.74 -26.06 30.78
CA PRO A 253 -15.92 -25.43 31.38
C PRO A 253 -16.95 -26.43 31.93
N GLY A 254 -16.78 -27.72 31.63
CA GLY A 254 -17.78 -28.76 31.82
C GLY A 254 -18.78 -28.86 30.68
N ALA A 255 -19.39 -30.07 30.55
CA ALA A 255 -20.32 -30.39 29.48
C ALA A 255 -21.50 -29.39 29.38
N GLY A 256 -21.85 -28.99 28.18
CA GLY A 256 -22.95 -28.07 27.89
C GLY A 256 -22.63 -26.60 28.11
N ASN A 257 -21.48 -26.26 28.69
CA ASN A 257 -21.11 -24.87 28.88
C ASN A 257 -20.39 -24.29 27.66
N LYS A 258 -20.79 -23.07 27.29
CA LYS A 258 -20.20 -22.31 26.19
C LYS A 258 -18.98 -21.54 26.67
N VAL A 259 -17.91 -21.55 25.90
CA VAL A 259 -16.74 -20.68 26.05
C VAL A 259 -16.66 -19.76 24.85
N THR A 260 -16.39 -18.50 25.08
CA THR A 260 -16.03 -17.53 24.06
C THR A 260 -14.59 -17.10 24.34
N TRP A 261 -13.75 -17.11 23.33
CA TRP A 261 -12.39 -16.59 23.39
C TRP A 261 -12.25 -15.47 22.36
N CYS A 262 -11.71 -14.34 22.80
CA CYS A 262 -11.53 -13.15 22.00
C CYS A 262 -10.06 -12.75 22.00
N VAL A 263 -9.57 -12.27 20.86
CA VAL A 263 -8.22 -11.73 20.72
C VAL A 263 -8.30 -10.41 19.97
N ARG A 264 -7.49 -9.42 20.39
CA ARG A 264 -7.27 -8.18 19.66
C ARG A 264 -5.79 -7.88 19.52
N ALA A 265 -5.42 -7.09 18.54
CA ALA A 265 -4.08 -6.56 18.34
C ALA A 265 -3.97 -5.12 18.83
N ARG A 266 -2.77 -4.71 19.30
CA ARG A 266 -2.46 -3.34 19.70
C ARG A 266 -1.05 -2.99 19.25
N ASN A 267 -0.89 -1.92 18.48
CA ASN A 267 0.44 -1.43 18.08
C ASN A 267 1.06 -0.52 19.16
N ASP A 268 2.34 -0.20 18.99
CA ASP A 268 3.11 0.65 19.90
C ASP A 268 2.71 2.14 19.86
N ALA A 269 1.92 2.58 18.86
CA ALA A 269 1.26 3.87 18.82
C ALA A 269 -0.03 3.92 19.65
N GLY A 270 -0.43 2.79 20.24
CA GLY A 270 -1.62 2.68 21.08
C GLY A 270 -2.92 2.39 20.34
N GLN A 271 -2.88 2.25 18.99
CA GLN A 271 -4.03 1.89 18.20
C GLN A 271 -4.33 0.40 18.34
N THR A 272 -5.61 0.03 18.33
CA THR A 272 -6.08 -1.35 18.50
C THR A 272 -6.94 -1.77 17.34
N SER A 273 -6.92 -3.08 17.02
CA SER A 273 -7.99 -3.70 16.25
C SER A 273 -9.26 -3.81 17.11
N ASP A 274 -10.37 -4.14 16.48
CA ASP A 274 -11.51 -4.68 17.21
C ASP A 274 -11.21 -6.05 17.79
N TRP A 275 -12.08 -6.52 18.67
CA TRP A 275 -12.01 -7.86 19.26
C TRP A 275 -12.60 -8.88 18.28
N GLU A 276 -11.79 -9.79 17.79
CA GLU A 276 -12.27 -10.97 17.07
C GLU A 276 -12.51 -12.10 18.05
N CYS A 277 -13.69 -12.72 17.96
CA CYS A 277 -14.14 -13.72 18.90
C CYS A 277 -14.69 -14.95 18.22
N SER A 278 -14.38 -16.11 18.81
CA SER A 278 -15.02 -17.37 18.46
C SER A 278 -15.53 -18.06 19.69
N SER A 279 -16.50 -18.95 19.55
CA SER A 279 -17.05 -19.70 20.67
C SER A 279 -17.43 -21.12 20.30
N ALA A 280 -17.29 -22.00 21.27
CA ALA A 280 -17.79 -23.36 21.17
C ALA A 280 -18.41 -23.81 22.50
N THR A 281 -19.29 -24.81 22.43
CA THR A 281 -19.91 -25.42 23.61
C THR A 281 -19.23 -26.77 23.87
N ALA A 282 -18.75 -26.97 25.09
CA ALA A 282 -18.13 -28.22 25.49
C ALA A 282 -19.11 -29.40 25.34
N GLY A 283 -18.68 -30.43 24.64
CA GLY A 283 -19.44 -31.64 24.47
C GLY A 283 -19.55 -32.47 25.77
N PRO A 284 -20.35 -33.52 25.78
CA PRO A 284 -20.40 -34.45 26.90
C PRO A 284 -19.04 -35.14 27.07
N ARG A 285 -18.55 -35.18 28.31
CA ARG A 285 -17.35 -35.96 28.63
C ARG A 285 -17.71 -37.41 28.80
N VAL A 286 -17.01 -38.30 28.11
CA VAL A 286 -17.15 -39.75 28.30
C VAL A 286 -16.48 -40.11 29.63
N ALA A 287 -17.21 -40.69 30.55
CA ALA A 287 -16.68 -41.13 31.82
C ALA A 287 -15.63 -42.22 31.66
N VAL A 288 -14.60 -42.23 32.50
CA VAL A 288 -13.66 -43.34 32.60
C VAL A 288 -14.44 -44.60 32.95
N GLY A 289 -14.10 -45.71 32.29
CA GLY A 289 -14.83 -46.95 32.38
C GLY A 289 -16.05 -47.09 31.44
N THR A 290 -16.37 -46.03 30.64
CA THR A 290 -17.44 -46.16 29.65
C THR A 290 -17.01 -47.13 28.54
N GLU A 291 -17.82 -48.13 28.34
CA GLU A 291 -17.63 -49.18 27.31
C GLU A 291 -18.38 -48.82 26.02
N LYS A 292 -17.74 -49.10 24.90
CA LYS A 292 -18.33 -49.00 23.56
C LYS A 292 -17.89 -50.18 22.72
N SER A 293 -18.81 -50.75 21.97
CA SER A 293 -18.54 -51.89 21.11
C SER A 293 -18.53 -51.47 19.65
N PHE A 294 -17.54 -51.95 18.90
CA PHE A 294 -17.33 -51.62 17.50
C PHE A 294 -17.30 -52.91 16.67
N PRO A 295 -18.02 -52.96 15.55
CA PRO A 295 -17.94 -54.09 14.64
C PRO A 295 -16.54 -54.19 14.03
N ILE A 296 -16.08 -55.41 13.79
CA ILE A 296 -14.83 -55.62 13.06
C ILE A 296 -15.04 -55.38 11.56
N ILE A 297 -14.04 -54.77 10.93
CA ILE A 297 -14.02 -54.53 9.49
C ILE A 297 -13.21 -55.67 8.85
N THR A 298 -13.87 -56.50 8.05
CA THR A 298 -13.27 -57.64 7.34
C THR A 298 -13.21 -57.44 5.83
N ASP A 299 -13.92 -56.49 5.30
CA ASP A 299 -13.86 -56.13 3.87
C ASP A 299 -12.55 -55.42 3.55
N LEU A 300 -11.76 -56.00 2.64
CA LEU A 300 -10.48 -55.44 2.22
C LEU A 300 -10.60 -54.20 1.33
N ASN A 301 -11.78 -53.88 0.82
CA ASN A 301 -12.02 -52.62 0.13
C ASN A 301 -12.23 -51.49 1.12
N GLU A 302 -12.81 -51.76 2.29
CA GLU A 302 -13.05 -50.83 3.36
C GLU A 302 -11.82 -50.69 4.27
N ALA A 303 -11.14 -51.79 4.59
CA ALA A 303 -9.92 -51.83 5.40
C ALA A 303 -8.81 -52.70 4.73
N PRO A 304 -8.06 -52.16 3.77
CA PRO A 304 -6.95 -52.89 3.12
C PRO A 304 -5.88 -53.38 4.11
N GLU A 305 -5.72 -52.68 5.23
CA GLU A 305 -4.82 -53.05 6.34
C GLU A 305 -5.24 -54.32 7.09
N ALA A 306 -6.47 -54.74 6.95
CA ALA A 306 -6.93 -56.03 7.50
C ALA A 306 -6.32 -57.23 6.76
N ARG A 307 -5.67 -57.06 5.62
CA ARG A 307 -5.02 -58.13 4.88
C ARG A 307 -3.89 -58.75 5.70
N CYS A 308 -3.89 -60.06 5.79
CA CYS A 308 -2.78 -60.81 6.38
C CYS A 308 -1.52 -60.72 5.49
N THR A 309 -0.35 -60.61 6.11
CA THR A 309 0.94 -60.77 5.43
C THR A 309 1.19 -62.26 5.15
N GLN A 310 2.20 -62.59 4.31
CA GLN A 310 2.58 -63.97 4.07
C GLN A 310 3.00 -64.64 5.39
N GLN A 311 3.70 -63.94 6.26
CA GLN A 311 4.09 -64.46 7.58
C GLN A 311 2.85 -64.79 8.45
N ASP A 312 1.80 -63.98 8.39
CA ASP A 312 0.53 -64.24 9.11
C ASP A 312 -0.12 -65.54 8.63
N VAL A 313 -0.07 -65.82 7.32
CA VAL A 313 -0.58 -67.01 6.71
C VAL A 313 0.24 -68.23 7.14
N ASP A 314 1.55 -68.12 7.14
CA ASP A 314 2.48 -69.18 7.53
C ASP A 314 2.34 -69.51 9.02
N ASP A 315 2.20 -68.52 9.87
CA ASP A 315 2.04 -68.70 11.32
C ASP A 315 0.70 -69.33 11.73
N THR A 316 -0.36 -69.00 11.03
CA THR A 316 -1.73 -69.44 11.38
C THR A 316 -2.19 -70.64 10.61
N GLY A 317 -1.61 -70.91 9.44
CA GLY A 317 -2.08 -71.90 8.48
C GLY A 317 -3.42 -71.57 7.80
N TYR A 318 -3.90 -70.30 7.95
CA TYR A 318 -5.11 -69.84 7.29
C TYR A 318 -4.82 -69.50 5.83
N PRO A 319 -5.66 -69.95 4.89
CA PRO A 319 -5.51 -69.54 3.49
C PRO A 319 -5.59 -68.01 3.35
N PRO A 320 -4.82 -67.40 2.43
CA PRO A 320 -4.83 -65.94 2.24
C PRO A 320 -6.21 -65.37 1.95
N SER A 321 -7.12 -66.14 1.37
CA SER A 321 -8.49 -65.74 1.05
C SER A 321 -9.35 -65.45 2.29
N VAL A 322 -9.08 -66.14 3.41
CA VAL A 322 -9.88 -66.06 4.63
C VAL A 322 -9.13 -65.45 5.81
N CYS A 323 -7.81 -65.33 5.74
CA CYS A 323 -7.02 -64.72 6.79
C CYS A 323 -7.24 -63.20 6.81
N ARG A 324 -7.61 -62.67 7.99
CA ARG A 324 -7.74 -61.23 8.24
C ARG A 324 -7.15 -60.85 9.59
N ARG A 325 -6.61 -59.65 9.67
CA ARG A 325 -6.35 -58.99 10.95
C ARG A 325 -7.60 -58.27 11.41
N LEU A 326 -7.81 -58.21 12.71
CA LEU A 326 -8.92 -57.42 13.26
C LEU A 326 -8.66 -55.93 13.10
N VAL A 327 -9.60 -55.22 12.52
CA VAL A 327 -9.61 -53.77 12.38
C VAL A 327 -10.93 -53.23 12.88
N ILE A 328 -10.91 -52.11 13.60
CA ILE A 328 -12.10 -51.38 14.01
C ILE A 328 -11.96 -49.90 13.71
N ASP A 329 -13.08 -49.24 13.52
CA ASP A 329 -13.19 -47.77 13.56
C ASP A 329 -13.79 -47.38 14.92
N ALA A 330 -12.92 -47.10 15.89
CA ALA A 330 -13.32 -46.65 17.21
C ALA A 330 -13.66 -45.17 17.18
N SER A 331 -14.74 -44.73 17.84
CA SER A 331 -15.12 -43.31 17.89
C SER A 331 -15.95 -42.99 19.14
N GLY A 332 -16.05 -41.69 19.41
CA GLY A 332 -16.87 -41.17 20.50
C GLY A 332 -16.23 -41.29 21.88
N PHE A 333 -14.90 -41.37 21.94
CA PHE A 333 -14.11 -41.26 23.17
C PHE A 333 -13.66 -39.81 23.42
N ASN A 334 -13.00 -39.57 24.57
CA ASN A 334 -12.41 -38.25 24.82
C ASN A 334 -11.22 -38.06 23.88
N PRO A 335 -11.08 -36.90 23.25
CA PRO A 335 -9.94 -36.58 22.38
C PRO A 335 -8.59 -36.83 23.04
N ASN A 336 -7.64 -37.36 22.27
CA ASN A 336 -6.27 -37.63 22.70
C ASN A 336 -6.15 -38.51 23.96
N SER A 337 -7.18 -39.29 24.27
CA SER A 337 -7.19 -40.21 25.42
C SER A 337 -6.77 -41.62 25.02
N THR A 338 -6.36 -42.40 26.01
CA THR A 338 -6.11 -43.81 25.85
C THR A 338 -7.42 -44.60 26.02
N VAL A 339 -7.65 -45.53 25.14
CA VAL A 339 -8.73 -46.53 25.25
C VAL A 339 -8.12 -47.93 25.34
N GLN A 340 -8.71 -48.76 26.14
CA GLN A 340 -8.34 -50.16 26.28
C GLN A 340 -9.44 -51.02 25.70
N CYS A 341 -9.09 -51.87 24.73
CA CYS A 341 -10.04 -52.75 24.09
C CYS A 341 -9.81 -54.21 24.51
N SER A 342 -10.87 -54.87 24.91
CA SER A 342 -10.86 -56.30 25.20
C SER A 342 -11.60 -57.05 24.08
N TYR A 343 -11.01 -58.14 23.62
CA TYR A 343 -11.57 -58.96 22.57
C TYR A 343 -11.18 -60.43 22.74
N GLN A 344 -12.03 -61.31 22.27
CA GLN A 344 -11.79 -62.71 22.24
C GLN A 344 -11.88 -63.21 20.80
N TYR A 345 -10.86 -63.86 20.31
CA TYR A 345 -11.00 -64.53 19.03
C TYR A 345 -10.99 -66.05 19.27
N SER A 346 -11.83 -66.75 18.57
CA SER A 346 -11.93 -68.20 18.75
C SER A 346 -10.89 -68.92 17.92
N GLU A 347 -9.90 -69.50 18.63
CA GLU A 347 -9.15 -70.61 18.11
C GLU A 347 -9.97 -71.87 18.23
N PRO A 348 -9.67 -72.97 17.45
CA PRO A 348 -10.43 -74.23 17.51
C PRO A 348 -10.45 -74.89 18.86
N ARG A 349 -9.78 -74.37 19.89
CA ARG A 349 -9.62 -75.03 21.21
C ARG A 349 -9.94 -74.13 22.42
N GLY A 350 -10.71 -73.10 22.26
CA GLY A 350 -11.12 -72.22 23.39
C GLY A 350 -10.45 -70.87 23.28
N GLY A 351 -11.26 -69.82 23.23
CA GLY A 351 -10.77 -68.45 23.03
C GLY A 351 -10.15 -67.87 24.30
N SER A 352 -8.97 -67.28 24.14
CA SER A 352 -8.35 -66.42 25.14
C SER A 352 -8.84 -64.97 25.01
N TRP A 353 -8.94 -64.27 26.13
CA TRP A 353 -9.18 -62.84 26.13
C TRP A 353 -7.87 -62.10 25.92
N TYR A 354 -7.93 -61.10 25.12
CA TYR A 354 -6.80 -60.19 24.82
C TYR A 354 -7.20 -58.77 25.12
N GLU A 355 -6.24 -57.97 25.60
CA GLU A 355 -6.41 -56.59 25.86
C GLU A 355 -5.33 -55.78 25.11
N GLU A 356 -5.74 -54.71 24.50
CA GLU A 356 -4.84 -53.79 23.82
C GLU A 356 -5.27 -52.35 24.03
N SER A 357 -4.31 -51.47 24.22
CA SER A 357 -4.56 -50.05 24.42
C SER A 357 -3.96 -49.23 23.28
N PHE A 358 -4.70 -48.25 22.83
CA PHE A 358 -4.22 -47.24 21.85
C PHE A 358 -4.79 -45.87 22.18
N THR A 359 -4.20 -44.82 21.56
CA THR A 359 -4.65 -43.44 21.72
C THR A 359 -5.58 -43.09 20.56
N VAL A 360 -6.70 -42.44 20.87
CA VAL A 360 -7.59 -41.82 19.88
C VAL A 360 -7.08 -40.42 19.54
N ASP A 361 -7.45 -39.95 18.35
CA ASP A 361 -7.07 -38.67 17.83
C ASP A 361 -7.78 -37.45 18.50
N SER A 362 -7.63 -36.27 17.93
CA SER A 362 -8.26 -35.02 18.40
C SER A 362 -9.79 -35.03 18.31
N ASP A 363 -10.38 -35.93 17.55
CA ASP A 363 -11.82 -36.07 17.36
C ASP A 363 -12.41 -37.22 18.25
N GLY A 364 -11.55 -37.85 19.04
CA GLY A 364 -11.92 -38.98 19.89
C GLY A 364 -12.17 -40.27 19.08
N ALA A 365 -11.51 -40.41 17.95
CA ALA A 365 -11.63 -41.52 17.02
C ALA A 365 -10.25 -42.14 16.71
N ALA A 366 -10.25 -43.40 16.28
CA ALA A 366 -9.07 -44.06 15.76
C ALA A 366 -9.47 -45.26 14.91
N ARG A 367 -8.82 -45.44 13.78
CA ARG A 367 -8.82 -46.73 13.08
C ARG A 367 -7.66 -47.53 13.65
N HIS A 368 -7.99 -48.65 14.33
CA HIS A 368 -7.00 -49.46 15.00
C HIS A 368 -6.97 -50.90 14.41
N ARG A 369 -5.74 -51.36 14.17
CA ARG A 369 -5.44 -52.70 13.68
C ARG A 369 -4.79 -53.55 14.79
N PHE A 370 -5.50 -54.57 15.24
CA PHE A 370 -5.01 -55.47 16.25
C PHE A 370 -3.97 -56.47 15.70
N PRO A 371 -3.07 -56.97 16.56
CA PRO A 371 -2.03 -57.88 16.13
C PRO A 371 -2.55 -59.28 15.76
N HIS A 372 -3.72 -59.66 16.27
CA HIS A 372 -4.27 -60.98 16.10
C HIS A 372 -4.97 -61.17 14.74
N ARG A 373 -5.02 -62.41 14.26
CA ARG A 373 -5.55 -62.82 12.97
C ARG A 373 -6.76 -63.72 13.18
N VAL A 374 -7.70 -63.65 12.29
CA VAL A 374 -8.93 -64.44 12.31
C VAL A 374 -9.18 -65.09 10.94
N ASP A 375 -9.86 -66.21 10.96
CA ASP A 375 -10.51 -66.80 9.78
C ASP A 375 -11.89 -66.18 9.66
N VAL A 376 -12.11 -65.32 8.64
CA VAL A 376 -13.42 -64.65 8.44
C VAL A 376 -14.58 -65.60 8.21
N GLY A 377 -14.33 -66.84 7.76
CA GLY A 377 -15.34 -67.84 7.64
C GLY A 377 -15.86 -68.43 8.99
N ARG A 378 -15.13 -68.07 10.08
CA ARG A 378 -15.46 -68.55 11.46
C ARG A 378 -15.86 -67.44 12.41
N VAL A 379 -15.68 -66.19 12.02
CA VAL A 379 -16.10 -65.04 12.79
C VAL A 379 -17.59 -64.81 12.58
N PRO A 380 -18.41 -64.73 13.63
CA PRO A 380 -19.81 -64.37 13.46
C PRO A 380 -19.98 -62.98 12.86
N PRO A 381 -20.96 -62.76 11.99
CA PRO A 381 -21.22 -61.43 11.39
C PRO A 381 -21.49 -60.31 12.41
N SER A 382 -21.90 -60.63 13.63
CA SER A 382 -22.20 -59.72 14.71
C SER A 382 -21.02 -59.53 15.70
N TYR A 383 -19.83 -60.03 15.39
CA TYR A 383 -18.69 -59.92 16.28
C TYR A 383 -18.23 -58.45 16.40
N SER A 384 -18.07 -58.02 17.62
CA SER A 384 -17.62 -56.68 17.94
C SER A 384 -16.54 -56.70 19.02
N ILE A 385 -15.70 -55.68 19.01
CA ILE A 385 -14.67 -55.47 20.01
C ILE A 385 -15.17 -54.38 20.96
N THR A 386 -15.09 -54.63 22.27
CA THR A 386 -15.48 -53.67 23.29
C THR A 386 -14.25 -52.88 23.76
N CYS A 387 -14.36 -51.56 23.69
CA CYS A 387 -13.31 -50.66 24.12
C CYS A 387 -13.80 -49.77 25.25
N THR A 388 -12.94 -49.52 26.22
CA THR A 388 -13.23 -48.79 27.46
C THR A 388 -12.40 -47.54 27.53
N GLN A 389 -13.01 -46.41 27.82
CA GLN A 389 -12.33 -45.14 28.11
C GLN A 389 -11.45 -45.30 29.34
N GLN A 390 -10.15 -45.07 29.23
CA GLN A 390 -9.18 -45.05 30.32
C GLN A 390 -9.04 -43.66 30.95
#